data_7403a98fb77fa8d62c4660dfc7f8bb2c
#
_entry.id   7403a98fb77fa8d62c4660dfc7f8bb2c
#
_cell.length_a   1.000
_cell.length_b   1.000
_cell.length_c   1.000
_cell.angle_alpha   90.00
_cell.angle_beta   90.00
_cell.angle_gamma   90.00
#
_symmetry.space_group_name_H-M   'P 1'
#
loop_
_entity.id
_entity.type
_entity.pdbx_description
1 polymer ?
#
loop_
_entity_poly.entity_id
_entity_poly.type
_entity_poly.pdbx_seq_one_letter_code
_entity_poly.pdbx_strand_id
1 'polypeptide(L)'
;MIFENEIFYAEFESSEVPWIKLFAKRKCTEISDLEDFEQKAIFKASLLCERALREFYRPDKINWASFANYVPQVHIHIQARFKDDSYFPESLWGKKQRQGAKRDLRLGEFEKFLKQQFAREF
;
A
#
# COMPACT_ATOMS: atom_id res chain seq x y z
N MET A 1 -5.65 -9.08 7.65
CA MET A 1 -5.05 -7.85 8.21
C MET A 1 -3.57 -8.09 8.50
N ILE A 2 -2.71 -7.19 8.02
CA ILE A 2 -1.26 -7.33 8.14
C ILE A 2 -0.79 -6.81 9.50
N PHE A 3 -1.27 -5.64 9.89
CA PHE A 3 -0.87 -4.95 11.11
C PHE A 3 -1.94 -3.95 11.51
N GLU A 4 -2.09 -3.71 12.81
CA GLU A 4 -2.92 -2.63 13.31
C GLU A 4 -2.39 -2.08 14.63
N ASN A 5 -2.65 -0.81 14.87
CA ASN A 5 -2.47 -0.15 16.14
C ASN A 5 -3.65 0.79 16.38
N GLU A 6 -3.55 1.72 17.32
CA GLU A 6 -4.64 2.64 17.64
C GLU A 6 -4.94 3.65 16.53
N ILE A 7 -3.98 3.88 15.63
CA ILE A 7 -4.05 4.95 14.63
C ILE A 7 -4.49 4.43 13.26
N PHE A 8 -3.96 3.26 12.84
CA PHE A 8 -4.19 2.74 11.49
C PHE A 8 -4.19 1.22 11.46
N TYR A 9 -4.58 0.68 10.32
CA TYR A 9 -4.39 -0.74 10.02
C TYR A 9 -3.99 -0.90 8.55
N ALA A 10 -3.30 -2.00 8.27
CA ALA A 10 -2.79 -2.32 6.95
C ALA A 10 -3.37 -3.66 6.49
N GLU A 11 -3.75 -3.71 5.21
CA GLU A 11 -4.23 -4.95 4.59
C GLU A 11 -3.81 -5.00 3.13
N PHE A 12 -3.86 -6.20 2.54
CA PHE A 12 -3.59 -6.36 1.12
C PHE A 12 -4.84 -6.13 0.28
N GLU A 13 -4.65 -5.59 -0.92
CA GLU A 13 -5.63 -5.61 -1.99
C GLU A 13 -5.28 -6.74 -2.94
N SER A 14 -6.28 -7.51 -3.39
CA SER A 14 -6.07 -8.55 -4.39
C SER A 14 -5.74 -7.92 -5.74
N SER A 15 -4.60 -8.28 -6.31
CA SER A 15 -4.10 -7.69 -7.56
C SER A 15 -3.03 -8.58 -8.16
N GLU A 16 -2.70 -8.35 -9.42
CA GLU A 16 -1.54 -8.98 -10.06
C GLU A 16 -0.21 -8.44 -9.52
N VAL A 17 -0.24 -7.30 -8.85
CA VAL A 17 0.95 -6.71 -8.24
C VAL A 17 0.77 -6.62 -6.72
N PRO A 18 1.87 -6.56 -5.96
CA PRO A 18 1.78 -6.33 -4.52
C PRO A 18 1.14 -4.97 -4.23
N TRP A 19 0.08 -4.97 -3.44
CA TRP A 19 -0.72 -3.77 -3.20
C TRP A 19 -1.16 -3.75 -1.74
N ILE A 20 -0.71 -2.73 -1.00
CA ILE A 20 -1.03 -2.53 0.40
C ILE A 20 -1.97 -1.34 0.53
N LYS A 21 -2.96 -1.45 1.42
CA LYS A 21 -3.82 -0.33 1.80
C LYS A 21 -3.59 -0.03 3.28
N LEU A 22 -3.36 1.24 3.58
CA LEU A 22 -3.25 1.73 4.96
C LEU A 22 -4.46 2.61 5.25
N PHE A 23 -5.29 2.16 6.18
CA PHE A 23 -6.50 2.88 6.59
C PHE A 23 -6.28 3.60 7.90
N ALA A 24 -6.67 4.88 7.95
CA ALA A 24 -6.77 5.58 9.23
C ALA A 24 -7.96 5.03 10.01
N LYS A 25 -7.78 4.78 11.30
CA LYS A 25 -8.89 4.32 12.15
C LYS A 25 -9.90 5.43 12.45
N ARG A 26 -9.45 6.68 12.49
CA ARG A 26 -10.36 7.83 12.63
C ARG A 26 -11.25 7.92 11.40
N LYS A 27 -12.55 7.99 11.61
CA LYS A 27 -13.54 8.09 10.54
C LYS A 27 -13.65 9.52 10.07
N CYS A 28 -12.84 9.90 9.08
CA CYS A 28 -12.89 11.20 8.44
C CYS A 28 -12.65 11.05 6.95
N THR A 29 -13.05 12.05 6.17
CA THR A 29 -12.99 11.97 4.72
C THR A 29 -11.69 12.49 4.14
N GLU A 30 -11.03 13.44 4.82
CA GLU A 30 -9.83 14.08 4.28
C GLU A 30 -8.62 13.86 5.17
N ILE A 31 -7.43 13.74 4.55
CA ILE A 31 -6.18 13.58 5.29
C ILE A 31 -5.96 14.74 6.26
N SER A 32 -6.34 15.96 5.84
CA SER A 32 -6.18 17.15 6.67
C SER A 32 -7.08 17.18 7.91
N ASP A 33 -8.08 16.29 7.98
CA ASP A 33 -8.94 16.16 9.17
C ASP A 33 -8.26 15.34 10.28
N LEU A 34 -7.21 14.62 9.94
CA LEU A 34 -6.45 13.84 10.93
C LEU A 34 -5.63 14.77 11.83
N GLU A 35 -5.41 14.35 13.07
CA GLU A 35 -4.49 15.05 13.97
C GLU A 35 -3.04 14.92 13.45
N ASP A 36 -2.18 15.87 13.83
CA ASP A 36 -0.79 15.88 13.37
C ASP A 36 -0.08 14.55 13.65
N PHE A 37 -0.27 13.99 14.84
CA PHE A 37 0.39 12.73 15.19
C PHE A 37 -0.12 11.56 14.35
N GLU A 38 -1.39 11.60 13.95
CA GLU A 38 -1.98 10.59 13.07
C GLU A 38 -1.41 10.70 11.66
N GLN A 39 -1.32 11.92 11.14
CA GLN A 39 -0.73 12.20 9.82
C GLN A 39 0.71 11.69 9.76
N LYS A 40 1.50 11.99 10.80
CA LYS A 40 2.89 11.55 10.88
C LYS A 40 3.02 10.03 10.95
N ALA A 41 2.17 9.38 11.73
CA ALA A 41 2.19 7.92 11.87
C ALA A 41 1.84 7.24 10.54
N ILE A 42 0.83 7.73 9.83
CA ILE A 42 0.41 7.17 8.55
C ILE A 42 1.46 7.40 7.48
N PHE A 43 2.10 8.56 7.44
CA PHE A 43 3.19 8.82 6.50
C PHE A 43 4.38 7.91 6.78
N LYS A 44 4.75 7.77 8.04
CA LYS A 44 5.83 6.85 8.46
C LYS A 44 5.52 5.41 8.05
N ALA A 45 4.28 4.96 8.28
CA ALA A 45 3.84 3.61 7.90
C ALA A 45 3.87 3.42 6.39
N SER A 46 3.48 4.46 5.63
CA SER A 46 3.51 4.43 4.16
C SER A 46 4.93 4.27 3.64
N LEU A 47 5.88 5.01 4.21
CA LEU A 47 7.31 4.88 3.85
C LEU A 47 7.85 3.50 4.23
N LEU A 48 7.43 2.96 5.38
CA LEU A 48 7.82 1.60 5.77
C LEU A 48 7.34 0.59 4.73
N CYS A 49 6.09 0.70 4.30
CA CYS A 49 5.52 -0.17 3.27
C CYS A 49 6.27 -0.03 1.93
N GLU A 50 6.58 1.19 1.52
CA GLU A 50 7.36 1.42 0.30
C GLU A 50 8.72 0.73 0.38
N ARG A 51 9.46 0.94 1.48
CA ARG A 51 10.78 0.32 1.65
C ARG A 51 10.69 -1.20 1.66
N ALA A 52 9.68 -1.75 2.32
CA ALA A 52 9.49 -3.20 2.37
C ALA A 52 9.19 -3.79 0.99
N LEU A 53 8.32 -3.13 0.22
CA LEU A 53 8.01 -3.55 -1.15
C LEU A 53 9.25 -3.49 -2.04
N ARG A 54 10.04 -2.43 -1.90
CA ARG A 54 11.27 -2.27 -2.70
C ARG A 54 12.31 -3.33 -2.35
N GLU A 55 12.48 -3.63 -1.10
CA GLU A 55 13.46 -4.62 -0.65
C GLU A 55 13.07 -6.04 -1.07
N PHE A 56 11.79 -6.40 -0.90
CA PHE A 56 11.32 -7.75 -1.14
C PHE A 56 11.12 -8.06 -2.62
N TYR A 57 10.50 -7.15 -3.36
CA TYR A 57 10.10 -7.38 -4.76
C TYR A 57 10.98 -6.72 -5.79
N ARG A 58 11.76 -5.72 -5.42
CA ARG A 58 12.61 -4.93 -6.33
C ARG A 58 11.83 -4.43 -7.56
N PRO A 59 10.71 -3.74 -7.34
CA PRO A 59 9.88 -3.26 -8.46
C PRO A 59 10.55 -2.15 -9.23
N ASP A 60 10.04 -1.87 -10.42
CA ASP A 60 10.50 -0.74 -11.24
C ASP A 60 10.05 0.61 -10.67
N LYS A 61 8.91 0.63 -9.97
CA LYS A 61 8.35 1.87 -9.44
C LYS A 61 7.44 1.55 -8.26
N ILE A 62 7.28 2.52 -7.36
CA ILE A 62 6.25 2.48 -6.31
C ILE A 62 5.25 3.59 -6.62
N ASN A 63 3.97 3.27 -6.54
CA ASN A 63 2.90 4.27 -6.64
C ASN A 63 2.19 4.42 -5.31
N TRP A 64 1.90 5.66 -4.94
CA TRP A 64 1.04 6.00 -3.82
C TRP A 64 -0.19 6.68 -4.37
N ALA A 65 -1.36 6.37 -3.83
CA ALA A 65 -2.61 7.02 -4.24
C ALA A 65 -3.57 7.08 -3.07
N SER A 66 -4.40 8.11 -3.04
CA SER A 66 -5.45 8.25 -2.03
C SER A 66 -6.65 8.94 -2.67
N PHE A 67 -7.70 8.19 -2.94
CA PHE A 67 -8.93 8.72 -3.54
C PHE A 67 -10.08 8.74 -2.53
N ALA A 68 -10.38 7.60 -1.92
CA ALA A 68 -11.43 7.42 -0.93
C ALA A 68 -12.80 7.91 -1.41
N ASN A 69 -13.11 7.78 -2.71
CA ASN A 69 -14.38 8.21 -3.27
C ASN A 69 -15.50 7.22 -2.99
N TYR A 70 -15.21 5.91 -3.04
CA TYR A 70 -16.20 4.88 -2.77
C TYR A 70 -16.32 4.59 -1.27
N VAL A 71 -15.18 4.52 -0.59
CA VAL A 71 -15.10 4.31 0.86
C VAL A 71 -14.54 5.60 1.45
N PRO A 72 -15.39 6.49 1.99
CA PRO A 72 -14.95 7.82 2.45
C PRO A 72 -14.27 7.78 3.81
N GLN A 73 -13.27 6.94 3.92
CA GLN A 73 -12.38 6.83 5.08
C GLN A 73 -10.96 6.96 4.54
N VAL A 74 -10.16 7.84 5.11
CA VAL A 74 -8.79 8.09 4.67
C VAL A 74 -8.01 6.79 4.56
N HIS A 75 -7.47 6.52 3.38
CA HIS A 75 -6.57 5.40 3.18
C HIS A 75 -5.58 5.70 2.04
N ILE A 76 -4.41 5.10 2.17
CA ILE A 76 -3.33 5.25 1.20
C ILE A 76 -3.10 3.90 0.54
N HIS A 77 -3.10 3.89 -0.80
CA HIS A 77 -2.71 2.73 -1.59
C HIS A 77 -1.21 2.82 -1.86
N ILE A 78 -0.50 1.73 -1.63
CA ILE A 78 0.94 1.66 -1.93
C ILE A 78 1.15 0.40 -2.76
N GLN A 79 1.62 0.59 -3.99
CA GLN A 79 1.65 -0.44 -5.01
C GLN A 79 3.04 -0.59 -5.59
N ALA A 80 3.52 -1.83 -5.68
CA ALA A 80 4.74 -2.13 -6.42
C ALA A 80 4.38 -2.28 -7.90
N ARG A 81 5.06 -1.50 -8.75
CA ARG A 81 4.78 -1.50 -10.19
C ARG A 81 5.96 -2.08 -10.97
N PHE A 82 5.62 -2.80 -12.03
CA PHE A 82 6.60 -3.46 -12.90
C PHE A 82 6.34 -3.04 -14.34
N LYS A 83 7.39 -2.82 -15.11
CA LYS A 83 7.25 -2.40 -16.52
C LYS A 83 6.46 -3.42 -17.35
N ASP A 84 6.43 -4.67 -16.92
CA ASP A 84 5.69 -5.74 -17.58
C ASP A 84 4.33 -6.04 -16.95
N ASP A 85 3.86 -5.22 -16.01
CA ASP A 85 2.50 -5.41 -15.48
C ASP A 85 1.46 -4.94 -16.52
N SER A 86 0.22 -5.34 -16.33
CA SER A 86 -0.83 -5.14 -17.33
C SER A 86 -1.13 -3.68 -17.64
N TYR A 87 -0.80 -2.76 -16.74
CA TYR A 87 -1.22 -1.36 -16.85
C TYR A 87 -0.07 -0.37 -17.05
N PHE A 88 1.16 -0.74 -16.71
CA PHE A 88 2.29 0.19 -16.77
C PHE A 88 2.46 0.78 -18.17
N PRO A 89 2.70 2.09 -18.34
CA PRO A 89 2.99 3.11 -17.32
C PRO A 89 1.74 3.79 -16.75
N GLU A 90 0.54 3.33 -17.09
CA GLU A 90 -0.68 3.86 -16.53
C GLU A 90 -0.85 3.39 -15.08
N SER A 91 -1.73 4.08 -14.33
CA SER A 91 -2.06 3.63 -12.98
C SER A 91 -2.85 2.31 -13.02
N LEU A 92 -2.92 1.61 -11.90
CA LEU A 92 -3.71 0.38 -11.82
C LEU A 92 -5.22 0.61 -11.98
N TRP A 93 -5.68 1.86 -11.95
CA TRP A 93 -7.07 2.22 -12.23
C TRP A 93 -7.24 2.70 -13.68
N GLY A 94 -6.18 2.74 -14.44
CA GLY A 94 -6.19 3.23 -15.81
C GLY A 94 -6.56 2.14 -16.81
N LYS A 95 -6.19 2.37 -18.06
CA LYS A 95 -6.48 1.46 -19.16
C LYS A 95 -5.41 0.37 -19.25
N LYS A 96 -5.85 -0.87 -19.42
CA LYS A 96 -4.94 -2.01 -19.63
C LYS A 96 -4.11 -1.81 -20.89
N GLN A 97 -2.80 -2.01 -20.77
CA GLN A 97 -1.84 -1.78 -21.84
C GLN A 97 -1.40 -3.09 -22.53
N ARG A 98 -1.45 -4.21 -21.82
CA ARG A 98 -0.94 -5.50 -22.30
C ARG A 98 -1.47 -6.64 -21.46
N GLN A 99 -1.22 -7.86 -21.91
CA GLN A 99 -1.34 -9.03 -21.05
C GLN A 99 -0.10 -9.04 -20.16
N GLY A 100 -0.28 -8.73 -18.88
CA GLY A 100 0.83 -8.62 -17.95
C GLY A 100 1.54 -9.95 -17.71
N ALA A 101 2.81 -9.88 -17.32
CA ALA A 101 3.57 -11.04 -16.93
C ALA A 101 2.95 -11.69 -15.69
N LYS A 102 2.92 -13.03 -15.67
CA LYS A 102 2.50 -13.76 -14.48
C LYS A 102 3.62 -13.70 -13.45
N ARG A 103 3.24 -13.39 -12.21
CA ARG A 103 4.20 -13.21 -11.12
C ARG A 103 3.67 -13.90 -9.88
N ASP A 104 4.52 -14.72 -9.27
CA ASP A 104 4.23 -15.30 -7.96
C ASP A 104 4.55 -14.24 -6.91
N LEU A 105 3.53 -13.69 -6.28
CA LEU A 105 3.68 -12.61 -5.32
C LEU A 105 4.24 -13.05 -3.97
N ARG A 106 4.20 -14.35 -3.67
CA ARG A 106 4.68 -14.89 -2.40
C ARG A 106 4.16 -14.08 -1.22
N LEU A 107 2.85 -13.79 -1.23
CA LEU A 107 2.24 -12.88 -0.25
C LEU A 107 2.42 -13.35 1.20
N GLY A 108 2.39 -14.67 1.44
CA GLY A 108 2.61 -15.19 2.79
C GLY A 108 3.99 -14.85 3.33
N GLU A 109 5.01 -14.98 2.51
CA GLU A 109 6.39 -14.62 2.88
C GLU A 109 6.54 -13.11 3.06
N PHE A 110 5.96 -12.34 2.15
CA PHE A 110 6.00 -10.89 2.23
C PHE A 110 5.25 -10.38 3.46
N GLU A 111 4.08 -10.96 3.77
CA GLU A 111 3.32 -10.58 4.96
C GLU A 111 4.17 -10.77 6.22
N LYS A 112 4.87 -11.90 6.33
CA LYS A 112 5.75 -12.17 7.47
C LYS A 112 6.86 -11.13 7.56
N PHE A 113 7.48 -10.81 6.45
CA PHE A 113 8.54 -9.79 6.39
C PHE A 113 8.00 -8.41 6.81
N LEU A 114 6.85 -8.04 6.27
CA LEU A 114 6.21 -6.73 6.55
C LEU A 114 5.83 -6.60 8.02
N LYS A 115 5.25 -7.66 8.62
CA LYS A 115 4.93 -7.68 10.05
C LYS A 115 6.16 -7.45 10.91
N GLN A 116 7.30 -8.03 10.54
CA GLN A 116 8.56 -7.81 11.26
C GLN A 116 9.00 -6.34 11.19
N GLN A 117 8.85 -5.71 10.04
CA GLN A 117 9.19 -4.30 9.87
C GLN A 117 8.29 -3.42 10.74
N PHE A 118 6.99 -3.67 10.74
CA PHE A 118 6.05 -2.93 11.59
C PHE A 118 6.37 -3.13 13.08
N ALA A 119 6.62 -4.35 13.52
CA ALA A 119 6.94 -4.64 14.91
C ALA A 119 8.20 -3.91 15.37
N ARG A 120 9.16 -3.70 14.48
CA ARG A 120 10.42 -3.03 14.78
C ARG A 120 10.25 -1.51 14.90
N GLU A 121 9.36 -0.90 14.12
CA GLU A 121 9.24 0.55 14.03
C GLU A 121 7.98 1.12 14.68
N PHE A 122 7.05 0.29 15.04
CA PHE A 122 5.81 0.64 15.70
C PHE A 122 5.57 -0.28 16.91
#